data_c27c52a335ac0c098523f1c7b7fd913e
#
_entry.id   c27c52a335ac0c098523f1c7b7fd913e
#
_cell.length_a   1.000
_cell.length_b   1.000
_cell.length_c   1.000
_cell.angle_alpha   90.00
_cell.angle_beta   90.00
_cell.angle_gamma   90.00
#
_symmetry.space_group_name_H-M   'P 1'
#
loop_
_entity.id
_entity.type
_entity.pdbx_description
1 polymer ?
#
loop_
_entity_poly.entity_id
_entity_poly.type
_entity_poly.pdbx_seq_one_letter_code
_entity_poly.pdbx_strand_id
1 'polypeptide(L)'
;MKLLKKFKKRVIELGLKEALKFTFIKATVSWRRKAILNLESPEDRFTKIFTSNHWNNHESVSGEGSTFENTANIRTELPKIFDKYQLKAMLDAPCGD
;
A
#
# COMPACT_ATOMS: atom_id res chain seq x y z
N MET A 1 13.19 -20.58 -15.07
CA MET A 1 14.54 -20.58 -14.52
C MET A 1 14.85 -19.42 -13.56
N LYS A 2 14.51 -18.17 -13.85
CA LYS A 2 14.77 -17.03 -12.94
C LYS A 2 14.04 -17.12 -11.59
N LEU A 3 12.83 -17.65 -11.55
CA LEU A 3 12.04 -17.84 -10.31
C LEU A 3 12.64 -18.88 -9.38
N LEU A 4 13.09 -20.00 -9.92
CA LEU A 4 13.75 -21.08 -9.14
C LEU A 4 15.07 -20.61 -8.50
N LYS A 5 15.87 -19.83 -9.23
CA LYS A 5 17.10 -19.24 -8.69
C LYS A 5 16.82 -18.28 -7.53
N LYS A 6 15.79 -17.43 -7.66
CA LYS A 6 15.36 -16.52 -6.59
C LYS A 6 14.81 -17.26 -5.37
N PHE A 7 14.07 -18.35 -5.59
CA PHE A 7 13.56 -19.18 -4.50
C PHE A 7 14.69 -19.86 -3.75
N LYS A 8 15.63 -20.54 -4.46
CA LYS A 8 16.80 -21.16 -3.85
C LYS A 8 17.63 -20.17 -3.02
N LYS A 9 17.88 -18.97 -3.54
CA LYS A 9 18.59 -17.92 -2.80
C LYS A 9 17.88 -17.57 -1.48
N ARG A 10 16.54 -17.42 -1.50
CA ARG A 10 15.76 -17.15 -0.29
C ARG A 10 15.73 -18.28 0.71
N VAL A 11 15.69 -19.53 0.25
CA VAL A 11 15.77 -20.70 1.13
C VAL A 11 17.09 -20.72 1.90
N ILE A 12 18.17 -20.33 1.24
CA ILE A 12 19.51 -20.24 1.86
C ILE A 12 19.57 -19.10 2.89
N GLU A 13 18.99 -17.94 2.55
CA GLU A 13 19.07 -16.73 3.39
C GLU A 13 18.09 -16.74 4.57
N LEU A 14 16.87 -17.22 4.38
CA LEU A 14 15.75 -17.07 5.33
C LEU A 14 15.21 -18.40 5.87
N GLY A 15 15.65 -19.52 5.33
CA GLY A 15 15.09 -20.84 5.62
C GLY A 15 13.86 -21.18 4.76
N LEU A 16 13.56 -22.47 4.66
CA LEU A 16 12.50 -22.99 3.77
C LEU A 16 11.11 -22.44 4.13
N LYS A 17 10.78 -22.37 5.41
CA LYS A 17 9.46 -21.93 5.91
C LYS A 17 9.18 -20.48 5.51
N GLU A 18 10.12 -19.58 5.74
CA GLU A 18 9.98 -18.16 5.40
C GLU A 18 10.03 -17.93 3.88
N ALA A 19 10.83 -18.70 3.14
CA ALA A 19 10.86 -18.64 1.68
C ALA A 19 9.51 -19.04 1.05
N LEU A 20 8.86 -20.09 1.58
CA LEU A 20 7.52 -20.52 1.15
C LEU A 20 6.46 -19.46 1.48
N LYS A 21 6.46 -18.95 2.70
CA LYS A 21 5.55 -17.88 3.14
C LYS A 21 5.66 -16.64 2.24
N PHE A 22 6.88 -16.21 1.97
CA PHE A 22 7.13 -15.04 1.11
C PHE A 22 6.67 -15.27 -0.34
N THR A 23 6.87 -16.48 -0.87
CA THR A 23 6.42 -16.83 -2.22
C THR A 23 4.91 -16.88 -2.31
N PHE A 24 4.24 -17.42 -1.30
CA PHE A 24 2.78 -17.44 -1.20
C PHE A 24 2.19 -16.02 -1.13
N ILE A 25 2.75 -15.17 -0.28
CA ILE A 25 2.33 -13.75 -0.18
C ILE A 25 2.47 -13.03 -1.53
N LYS A 26 3.61 -13.20 -2.23
CA LYS A 26 3.78 -12.62 -3.56
C LYS A 26 2.78 -13.11 -4.59
N ALA A 27 2.47 -14.40 -4.57
CA ALA A 27 1.50 -14.99 -5.49
C ALA A 27 0.09 -14.41 -5.24
N THR A 28 -0.32 -14.32 -3.97
CA THR A 28 -1.64 -13.76 -3.61
C THR A 28 -1.74 -12.28 -3.96
N VAL A 29 -0.72 -11.49 -3.69
CA VAL A 29 -0.67 -10.05 -4.06
C VAL A 29 -0.75 -9.88 -5.58
N SER A 30 0.00 -10.67 -6.33
CA SER A 30 -0.03 -10.62 -7.80
C SER A 30 -1.40 -10.98 -8.36
N TRP A 31 -2.05 -12.00 -7.82
CA TRP A 31 -3.40 -12.40 -8.21
C TRP A 31 -4.45 -11.32 -7.90
N ARG A 32 -4.42 -10.77 -6.68
CA ARG A 32 -5.31 -9.66 -6.27
C ARG A 32 -5.13 -8.44 -7.17
N ARG A 33 -3.89 -8.09 -7.50
CA ARG A 33 -3.59 -6.99 -8.41
C ARG A 33 -4.18 -7.21 -9.81
N LYS A 34 -4.03 -8.40 -10.38
CA LYS A 34 -4.62 -8.74 -11.67
C LYS A 34 -6.15 -8.63 -11.66
N ALA A 35 -6.79 -9.11 -10.61
CA ALA A 35 -8.25 -9.00 -10.47
C ALA A 35 -8.73 -7.55 -10.49
N ILE A 36 -7.99 -6.61 -9.88
CA ILE A 36 -8.31 -5.18 -9.91
C ILE A 36 -8.05 -4.57 -11.29
N LEU A 37 -6.91 -4.90 -11.92
CA LEU A 37 -6.55 -4.36 -13.23
C LEU A 37 -7.48 -4.80 -14.35
N ASN A 38 -8.16 -5.94 -14.19
CA ASN A 38 -9.14 -6.44 -15.15
C ASN A 38 -10.51 -5.75 -15.07
N LEU A 39 -10.75 -4.90 -14.06
CA LEU A 39 -11.97 -4.09 -13.99
C LEU A 39 -11.92 -2.97 -15.02
N GLU A 40 -13.03 -2.74 -15.71
CA GLU A 40 -13.08 -1.82 -16.85
C GLU A 40 -12.94 -0.36 -16.44
N SER A 41 -13.66 0.05 -15.40
CA SER A 41 -13.66 1.45 -14.99
C SER A 41 -12.64 1.75 -13.85
N PRO A 42 -12.06 2.95 -13.83
CA PRO A 42 -11.26 3.41 -12.70
C PRO A 42 -12.05 3.43 -11.39
N GLU A 43 -13.33 3.78 -11.43
CA GLU A 43 -14.21 3.81 -10.27
C GLU A 43 -14.37 2.43 -9.63
N ASP A 44 -14.62 1.40 -10.44
CA ASP A 44 -14.70 0.02 -9.97
C ASP A 44 -13.38 -0.45 -9.35
N ARG A 45 -12.25 -0.05 -9.93
CA ARG A 45 -10.92 -0.37 -9.40
C ARG A 45 -10.70 0.25 -8.02
N PHE A 46 -11.01 1.53 -7.86
CA PHE A 46 -10.89 2.21 -6.56
C PHE A 46 -11.85 1.64 -5.52
N THR A 47 -13.11 1.40 -5.90
CA THR A 47 -14.09 0.76 -5.04
C THR A 47 -13.61 -0.62 -4.56
N LYS A 48 -13.04 -1.41 -5.46
CA LYS A 48 -12.51 -2.73 -5.12
C LYS A 48 -11.29 -2.63 -4.18
N ILE A 49 -10.39 -1.70 -4.44
CA ILE A 49 -9.23 -1.44 -3.57
C ILE A 49 -9.69 -1.11 -2.15
N PHE A 50 -10.64 -0.20 -2.02
CA PHE A 50 -11.20 0.24 -0.75
C PHE A 50 -11.92 -0.90 -0.01
N THR A 51 -12.91 -1.51 -0.64
CA THR A 51 -13.76 -2.53 0.00
C THR A 51 -13.03 -3.82 0.35
N SER A 52 -11.97 -4.17 -0.38
CA SER A 52 -11.16 -5.36 -0.11
C SER A 52 -9.97 -5.12 0.82
N ASN A 53 -9.78 -3.89 1.30
CA ASN A 53 -8.55 -3.48 1.98
C ASN A 53 -7.31 -4.02 1.24
N HIS A 54 -7.18 -3.64 -0.04
CA HIS A 54 -6.19 -4.20 -0.95
C HIS A 54 -4.75 -4.14 -0.40
N TRP A 55 -4.44 -3.06 0.30
CA TRP A 55 -3.12 -2.83 0.89
C TRP A 55 -2.91 -3.60 2.20
N ASN A 56 -3.98 -4.24 2.72
CA ASN A 56 -3.94 -5.06 3.94
C ASN A 56 -3.35 -4.31 5.15
N ASN A 57 -3.73 -3.05 5.29
CA ASN A 57 -3.34 -2.24 6.42
C ASN A 57 -4.48 -2.13 7.43
N HIS A 58 -4.18 -2.28 8.72
CA HIS A 58 -5.18 -2.29 9.78
C HIS A 58 -5.62 -0.90 10.22
N GLU A 59 -4.79 0.09 9.96
CA GLU A 59 -5.02 1.47 10.38
C GLU A 59 -5.70 2.29 9.28
N SER A 60 -5.34 2.05 8.02
CA SER A 60 -5.87 2.80 6.88
C SER A 60 -6.02 1.92 5.64
N VAL A 61 -7.19 1.97 4.99
CA VAL A 61 -7.40 1.29 3.70
C VAL A 61 -6.65 1.98 2.55
N SER A 62 -6.18 3.22 2.75
CA SER A 62 -5.31 3.94 1.81
C SER A 62 -3.88 3.41 1.82
N GLY A 63 -3.53 2.54 2.77
CA GLY A 63 -2.27 1.83 2.84
C GLY A 63 -1.30 2.38 3.88
N GLU A 64 -0.11 1.79 3.91
CA GLU A 64 0.91 2.06 4.93
C GLU A 64 1.36 3.54 4.95
N GLY A 65 1.39 4.21 3.80
CA GLY A 65 1.75 5.62 3.72
C GLY A 65 0.81 6.57 4.46
N SER A 66 -0.42 6.12 4.76
CA SER A 66 -1.45 6.91 5.45
C SER A 66 -1.54 6.62 6.96
N THR A 67 -0.63 5.82 7.50
CA THR A 67 -0.59 5.52 8.94
C THR A 67 -0.15 6.73 9.78
N PHE A 68 -0.51 6.73 11.04
CA PHE A 68 -0.10 7.78 11.98
C PHE A 68 1.42 7.96 12.05
N GLU A 69 2.16 6.87 12.01
CA GLU A 69 3.62 6.89 12.03
C GLU A 69 4.18 7.56 10.76
N ASN A 70 3.74 7.10 9.59
CA ASN A 70 4.26 7.59 8.30
C ASN A 70 3.79 9.02 7.96
N THR A 71 2.69 9.49 8.55
CA THR A 71 2.19 10.86 8.39
C THR A 71 2.66 11.84 9.47
N ALA A 72 3.45 11.39 10.44
CA ALA A 72 3.89 12.22 11.56
C ALA A 72 4.59 13.51 11.10
N ASN A 73 5.45 13.41 10.09
CA ASN A 73 6.17 14.55 9.54
C ASN A 73 5.21 15.58 8.90
N ILE A 74 4.28 15.13 8.07
CA ILE A 74 3.27 16.01 7.44
C ILE A 74 2.43 16.72 8.51
N ARG A 75 1.96 16.00 9.52
CA ARG A 75 1.15 16.58 10.60
C ARG A 75 1.91 17.63 11.41
N THR A 76 3.21 17.51 11.51
CA THR A 76 4.06 18.48 12.20
C THR A 76 4.41 19.68 11.32
N GLU A 77 4.72 19.47 10.06
CA GLU A 77 5.23 20.53 9.17
C GLU A 77 4.13 21.30 8.45
N LEU A 78 3.00 20.67 8.13
CA LEU A 78 1.92 21.32 7.40
C LEU A 78 1.32 22.54 8.11
N PRO A 79 1.06 22.51 9.44
CA PRO A 79 0.61 23.70 10.18
C PRO A 79 1.59 24.88 10.09
N LYS A 80 2.88 24.63 10.12
CA LYS A 80 3.90 25.67 9.98
C LYS A 80 3.87 26.34 8.61
N ILE A 81 3.57 25.58 7.57
CA ILE A 81 3.38 26.09 6.21
C ILE A 81 2.13 26.98 6.16
N PHE A 82 1.04 26.56 6.78
CA PHE A 82 -0.19 27.35 6.86
C PHE A 82 0.06 28.69 7.55
N ASP A 83 0.74 28.69 8.67
CA ASP A 83 1.08 29.90 9.40
C ASP A 83 2.02 30.81 8.59
N LYS A 84 3.05 30.25 8.01
CA LYS A 84 4.05 30.99 7.21
C LYS A 84 3.43 31.71 6.02
N TYR A 85 2.51 31.06 5.32
CA TYR A 85 1.87 31.60 4.11
C TYR A 85 0.46 32.15 4.36
N GLN A 86 0.02 32.22 5.62
CA GLN A 86 -1.31 32.72 6.03
C GLN A 86 -2.46 32.00 5.31
N LEU A 87 -2.33 30.67 5.11
CA LEU A 87 -3.33 29.85 4.45
C LEU A 87 -4.51 29.61 5.41
N LYS A 88 -5.72 29.92 4.95
CA LYS A 88 -6.95 29.79 5.75
C LYS A 88 -7.78 28.55 5.41
N ALA A 89 -7.50 27.93 4.27
CA ALA A 89 -8.20 26.74 3.79
C ALA A 89 -7.31 25.85 2.94
N MET A 90 -7.59 24.57 2.95
CA MET A 90 -6.95 23.56 2.10
C MET A 90 -8.02 22.60 1.59
N LEU A 91 -7.90 22.20 0.32
CA LEU A 91 -8.66 21.11 -0.26
C LEU A 91 -7.72 19.94 -0.51
N ASP A 92 -8.05 18.79 0.06
CA ASP A 92 -7.40 17.52 -0.24
C ASP A 92 -8.41 16.61 -0.95
N ALA A 93 -8.21 16.40 -2.24
CA ALA A 93 -9.12 15.64 -3.08
C ALA A 93 -8.36 14.81 -4.13
N PRO A 94 -8.43 13.46 -4.03
CA PRO A 94 -9.13 12.65 -3.03
C PRO A 94 -8.32 12.48 -1.74
N CYS A 95 -8.94 12.68 -0.60
CA CYS A 95 -8.25 12.63 0.70
C CYS A 95 -8.00 11.19 1.23
N GLY A 96 -8.59 10.17 0.61
CA GLY A 96 -8.56 8.79 1.08
C GLY A 96 -9.60 8.52 2.18
N ASP A 97 -9.24 7.63 3.14
CA ASP A 97 -10.06 7.27 4.31
C ASP A 97 -9.71 8.08 5.56
#